data_a6bdde813473b92bb4ee5c220e889455
#
_entry.id   a6bdde813473b92bb4ee5c220e889455
#
_cell.length_a   1.000
_cell.length_b   1.000
_cell.length_c   1.000
_cell.angle_alpha   90.00
_cell.angle_beta   90.00
_cell.angle_gamma   90.00
#
_symmetry.space_group_name_H-M   'P 1'
#
loop_
_entity.id
_entity.type
_entity.pdbx_description
1 polymer ?
#
loop_
_entity_poly.entity_id
_entity_poly.type
_entity_poly.pdbx_seq_one_letter_code
_entity_poly.pdbx_strand_id
1 'polypeptide(L)'
;MIVVDDLHKHFGGFHAVDGASLRIEPGSITGLIGPNGAGKTTLFNVIAGVLGPTSGRVTMNGEDITGLPPHTLFHKGLLRTFQIAHEFHSMSCRENLMMVPGGQRGETLWNAWFQRGQIAEDERALLQKADEVLEFLTISHLQDEKAGNLSGGQKKLLELGRTMMVDARIVFLDEVGAGVNRTLLNTIGDAIIRLNKERGYTFVVIEHDMDFIGRLCDPVICMAEGKVLAEVTLDEIKANEQVIEASLLPLSS
;
A
#
# COMPACT_ATOMS: atom_id res chain seq x y z
N MET A 1 12.28 8.47 1.77
CA MET A 1 12.61 7.84 3.05
C MET A 1 11.55 8.18 4.09
N ILE A 2 10.99 7.18 4.77
CA ILE A 2 10.17 7.40 5.97
C ILE A 2 11.00 7.00 7.19
N VAL A 3 10.96 7.83 8.24
CA VAL A 3 11.57 7.51 9.54
C VAL A 3 10.49 7.62 10.60
N VAL A 4 10.34 6.56 11.35
CA VAL A 4 9.46 6.47 12.52
C VAL A 4 10.37 6.46 13.75
N ASP A 5 10.11 7.35 14.70
CA ASP A 5 10.93 7.55 15.88
C ASP A 5 10.07 7.50 17.14
N ASP A 6 10.33 6.50 17.99
CA ASP A 6 9.67 6.26 19.28
C ASP A 6 8.15 6.39 19.23
N LEU A 7 7.52 5.75 18.24
CA LEU A 7 6.10 5.92 17.97
C LEU A 7 5.26 5.09 18.94
N HIS A 8 4.27 5.74 19.55
CA HIS A 8 3.31 5.11 20.45
C HIS A 8 1.87 5.31 19.97
N LYS A 9 1.05 4.27 20.11
CA LYS A 9 -0.41 4.36 19.96
C LYS A 9 -1.11 3.52 21.02
N HIS A 10 -1.84 4.20 21.87
CA HIS A 10 -2.60 3.60 22.96
C HIS A 10 -4.10 3.75 22.73
N PHE A 11 -4.86 2.74 23.13
CA PHE A 11 -6.31 2.73 23.19
C PHE A 11 -6.73 2.45 24.65
N GLY A 12 -6.94 3.50 25.43
CA GLY A 12 -7.10 3.37 26.88
C GLY A 12 -5.85 2.76 27.52
N GLY A 13 -6.00 1.64 28.21
CA GLY A 13 -4.89 0.91 28.83
C GLY A 13 -4.13 -0.04 27.88
N PHE A 14 -4.59 -0.21 26.64
CA PHE A 14 -3.96 -1.12 25.68
C PHE A 14 -2.95 -0.37 24.79
N HIS A 15 -1.69 -0.80 24.80
CA HIS A 15 -0.59 -0.25 24.03
C HIS A 15 -0.46 -1.03 22.70
N ALA A 16 -1.14 -0.55 21.66
CA ALA A 16 -1.13 -1.23 20.36
C ALA A 16 0.16 -1.02 19.58
N VAL A 17 0.83 0.12 19.78
CA VAL A 17 2.20 0.40 19.35
C VAL A 17 2.91 1.02 20.55
N ASP A 18 4.09 0.51 20.91
CA ASP A 18 4.78 0.85 22.15
C ASP A 18 6.29 1.10 21.91
N GLY A 19 6.62 2.29 21.41
CA GLY A 19 7.99 2.70 21.15
C GLY A 19 8.56 2.15 19.83
N ALA A 20 7.73 2.00 18.80
CA ALA A 20 8.18 1.51 17.50
C ALA A 20 9.10 2.53 16.81
N SER A 21 10.30 2.10 16.44
CA SER A 21 11.26 2.87 15.63
C SER A 21 11.70 2.04 14.44
N LEU A 22 11.60 2.62 13.22
CA LEU A 22 11.98 1.94 11.98
C LEU A 22 12.27 2.95 10.86
N ARG A 23 12.90 2.45 9.79
CA ARG A 23 13.16 3.21 8.56
C ARG A 23 12.65 2.47 7.35
N ILE A 24 12.12 3.21 6.39
CA ILE A 24 11.71 2.70 5.08
C ILE A 24 12.51 3.49 4.05
N GLU A 25 13.40 2.79 3.38
CA GLU A 25 14.28 3.40 2.39
C GLU A 25 13.55 3.62 1.06
N PRO A 26 13.85 4.71 0.33
CA PRO A 26 13.28 4.93 -0.99
C PRO A 26 13.65 3.79 -1.95
N GLY A 27 12.67 3.30 -2.70
CA GLY A 27 12.87 2.21 -3.65
C GLY A 27 13.03 0.83 -3.02
N SER A 28 12.79 0.66 -1.71
CA SER A 28 12.72 -0.66 -1.08
C SER A 28 11.32 -1.29 -1.22
N ILE A 29 11.27 -2.60 -1.11
CA ILE A 29 10.04 -3.36 -0.81
C ILE A 29 10.24 -3.92 0.59
N THR A 30 9.75 -3.21 1.60
CA THR A 30 9.91 -3.57 3.01
C THR A 30 8.77 -4.47 3.48
N GLY A 31 9.07 -5.63 4.02
CA GLY A 31 8.09 -6.50 4.67
C GLY A 31 7.85 -6.09 6.12
N LEU A 32 6.62 -6.20 6.60
CA LEU A 32 6.29 -6.04 8.01
C LEU A 32 5.54 -7.29 8.48
N ILE A 33 6.23 -8.12 9.27
CA ILE A 33 5.72 -9.40 9.75
C ILE A 33 5.58 -9.43 11.28
N GLY A 34 4.86 -10.41 11.77
CA GLY A 34 4.64 -10.63 13.20
C GLY A 34 3.29 -11.28 13.48
N PRO A 35 3.03 -11.76 14.70
CA PRO A 35 1.78 -12.41 15.07
C PRO A 35 0.57 -11.48 14.95
N ASN A 36 -0.64 -12.06 14.99
CA ASN A 36 -1.86 -11.29 15.11
C ASN A 36 -1.86 -10.50 16.44
N GLY A 37 -2.23 -9.23 16.37
CA GLY A 37 -2.16 -8.34 17.54
C GLY A 37 -0.78 -7.70 17.79
N ALA A 38 0.24 -7.97 16.97
CA ALA A 38 1.57 -7.35 17.10
C ALA A 38 1.60 -5.83 16.88
N GLY A 39 0.50 -5.22 16.43
CA GLY A 39 0.42 -3.78 16.20
C GLY A 39 0.68 -3.34 14.75
N LYS A 40 0.95 -4.25 13.81
CA LYS A 40 1.30 -3.97 12.40
C LYS A 40 0.30 -3.02 11.71
N THR A 41 -0.98 -3.40 11.66
CA THR A 41 -2.04 -2.60 11.04
C THR A 41 -2.24 -1.27 11.78
N THR A 42 -2.05 -1.24 13.10
CA THR A 42 -2.10 0.00 13.87
C THR A 42 -0.96 0.94 13.50
N LEU A 43 0.26 0.41 13.39
CA LEU A 43 1.44 1.17 12.93
C LEU A 43 1.20 1.74 11.51
N PHE A 44 0.72 0.93 10.56
CA PHE A 44 0.34 1.40 9.22
C PHE A 44 -0.69 2.52 9.28
N ASN A 45 -1.74 2.35 10.11
CA ASN A 45 -2.79 3.36 10.28
C ASN A 45 -2.24 4.68 10.80
N VAL A 46 -1.28 4.63 11.72
CA VAL A 46 -0.66 5.85 12.27
C VAL A 46 0.23 6.53 11.23
N ILE A 47 1.09 5.79 10.53
CA ILE A 47 1.97 6.35 9.49
C ILE A 47 1.15 6.92 8.32
N ALA A 48 0.07 6.24 7.93
CA ALA A 48 -0.83 6.67 6.85
C ALA A 48 -1.86 7.74 7.29
N GLY A 49 -1.77 8.24 8.52
CA GLY A 49 -2.61 9.34 9.02
C GLY A 49 -4.07 8.97 9.28
N VAL A 50 -4.42 7.67 9.24
CA VAL A 50 -5.79 7.18 9.58
C VAL A 50 -6.02 7.26 11.07
N LEU A 51 -4.97 7.06 11.87
CA LEU A 51 -4.99 7.20 13.33
C LEU A 51 -3.93 8.22 13.76
N GLY A 52 -4.28 9.14 14.65
CA GLY A 52 -3.30 9.99 15.28
C GLY A 52 -2.42 9.18 16.26
N PRO A 53 -1.10 9.42 16.35
CA PRO A 53 -0.24 8.81 17.37
C PRO A 53 -0.60 9.32 18.77
N THR A 54 -0.22 8.57 19.79
CA THR A 54 -0.26 9.04 21.19
C THR A 54 0.98 9.90 21.49
N SER A 55 2.15 9.46 21.02
CA SER A 55 3.42 10.19 21.05
C SER A 55 4.38 9.63 20.01
N GLY A 56 5.56 10.23 19.92
CA GLY A 56 6.57 9.89 18.90
C GLY A 56 6.43 10.72 17.63
N ARG A 57 7.24 10.41 16.64
CA ARG A 57 7.33 11.20 15.41
C ARG A 57 7.42 10.33 14.16
N VAL A 58 6.81 10.82 13.07
CA VAL A 58 6.98 10.26 11.73
C VAL A 58 7.45 11.35 10.79
N THR A 59 8.55 11.12 10.09
CA THR A 59 9.04 12.04 9.05
C THR A 59 9.06 11.36 7.69
N MET A 60 8.80 12.12 6.64
CA MET A 60 8.91 11.67 5.26
C MET A 60 9.79 12.64 4.47
N ASN A 61 10.90 12.13 3.92
CA ASN A 61 11.92 12.93 3.23
C ASN A 61 12.42 14.14 4.06
N GLY A 62 12.52 13.96 5.39
CA GLY A 62 12.95 15.00 6.33
C GLY A 62 11.84 15.96 6.78
N GLU A 63 10.64 15.88 6.21
CA GLU A 63 9.49 16.66 6.64
C GLU A 63 8.68 15.91 7.71
N ASP A 64 8.26 16.60 8.76
CA ASP A 64 7.40 16.03 9.80
C ASP A 64 5.98 15.83 9.24
N ILE A 65 5.53 14.58 9.22
CA ILE A 65 4.19 14.19 8.77
C ILE A 65 3.33 13.64 9.90
N THR A 66 3.78 13.78 11.15
CA THR A 66 3.12 13.22 12.33
C THR A 66 1.68 13.71 12.44
N GLY A 67 0.72 12.78 12.44
CA GLY A 67 -0.72 13.09 12.60
C GLY A 67 -1.35 13.85 11.43
N LEU A 68 -0.67 14.02 10.30
CA LEU A 68 -1.28 14.59 9.10
C LEU A 68 -2.38 13.64 8.59
N PRO A 69 -3.51 14.18 8.10
CA PRO A 69 -4.61 13.37 7.62
C PRO A 69 -4.28 12.69 6.28
N PRO A 70 -4.94 11.54 5.95
CA PRO A 70 -4.63 10.74 4.77
C PRO A 70 -4.64 11.52 3.46
N HIS A 71 -5.57 12.47 3.27
CA HIS A 71 -5.64 13.27 2.05
C HIS A 71 -4.40 14.14 1.85
N THR A 72 -3.82 14.68 2.93
CA THR A 72 -2.57 15.45 2.87
C THR A 72 -1.39 14.55 2.52
N LEU A 73 -1.32 13.36 3.11
CA LEU A 73 -0.29 12.35 2.81
C LEU A 73 -0.39 11.85 1.37
N PHE A 74 -1.60 11.68 0.86
CA PHE A 74 -1.85 11.35 -0.53
C PHE A 74 -1.21 12.37 -1.50
N HIS A 75 -1.41 13.67 -1.26
CA HIS A 75 -0.78 14.72 -2.07
C HIS A 75 0.75 14.79 -1.91
N LYS A 76 1.28 14.21 -0.83
CA LYS A 76 2.74 14.06 -0.63
C LYS A 76 3.28 12.76 -1.25
N GLY A 77 2.44 11.95 -1.88
CA GLY A 77 2.82 10.73 -2.56
C GLY A 77 2.85 9.47 -1.69
N LEU A 78 2.25 9.51 -0.47
CA LEU A 78 2.05 8.35 0.37
C LEU A 78 0.62 7.85 0.25
N LEU A 79 0.47 6.60 -0.19
CA LEU A 79 -0.82 5.94 -0.32
C LEU A 79 -0.86 4.67 0.51
N ARG A 80 -2.00 4.41 1.16
CA ARG A 80 -2.31 3.12 1.75
C ARG A 80 -3.47 2.48 1.00
N THR A 81 -3.31 1.22 0.59
CA THR A 81 -4.43 0.42 0.12
C THR A 81 -5.24 -0.10 1.30
N PHE A 82 -6.52 -0.29 1.11
CA PHE A 82 -7.40 -0.82 2.14
C PHE A 82 -7.45 -2.35 2.04
N GLN A 83 -7.66 -3.01 3.17
CA GLN A 83 -7.81 -4.45 3.28
C GLN A 83 -8.98 -4.99 2.43
N ILE A 84 -9.99 -4.15 2.17
CA ILE A 84 -11.12 -4.45 1.27
C ILE A 84 -10.99 -3.53 0.07
N ALA A 85 -10.90 -4.11 -1.12
CA ALA A 85 -10.89 -3.34 -2.37
C ALA A 85 -12.21 -2.57 -2.52
N HIS A 86 -12.10 -1.24 -2.61
CA HIS A 86 -13.25 -0.36 -2.79
C HIS A 86 -13.38 0.03 -4.26
N GLU A 87 -13.58 -0.98 -5.12
CA GLU A 87 -13.93 -0.73 -6.51
C GLU A 87 -15.38 -0.25 -6.67
N PHE A 88 -15.62 0.59 -7.64
CA PHE A 88 -16.97 0.96 -8.06
C PHE A 88 -17.55 -0.19 -8.88
N HIS A 89 -18.32 -1.06 -8.24
CA HIS A 89 -18.82 -2.32 -8.82
C HIS A 89 -19.56 -2.17 -10.15
N SER A 90 -20.28 -1.07 -10.34
CA SER A 90 -21.08 -0.79 -11.54
C SER A 90 -20.28 -0.22 -12.71
N MET A 91 -19.06 0.25 -12.45
CA MET A 91 -18.15 0.83 -13.43
C MET A 91 -17.22 -0.24 -14.02
N SER A 92 -16.76 -0.02 -15.24
CA SER A 92 -15.73 -0.84 -15.87
C SER A 92 -14.36 -0.70 -15.15
N CYS A 93 -13.42 -1.59 -15.45
CA CYS A 93 -12.05 -1.48 -14.91
C CYS A 93 -11.41 -0.16 -15.33
N ARG A 94 -11.57 0.24 -16.59
CA ARG A 94 -11.06 1.51 -17.11
C ARG A 94 -11.66 2.71 -16.40
N GLU A 95 -12.98 2.76 -16.24
CA GLU A 95 -13.65 3.83 -15.51
C GLU A 95 -13.22 3.91 -14.05
N ASN A 96 -13.00 2.76 -13.39
CA ASN A 96 -12.47 2.70 -12.03
C ASN A 96 -11.08 3.35 -11.90
N LEU A 97 -10.23 3.20 -12.91
CA LEU A 97 -8.91 3.85 -12.96
C LEU A 97 -9.06 5.34 -13.19
N MET A 98 -9.89 5.74 -14.15
CA MET A 98 -10.08 7.15 -14.52
C MET A 98 -10.70 8.00 -13.40
N MET A 99 -11.39 7.38 -12.43
CA MET A 99 -11.98 8.09 -11.28
C MET A 99 -10.97 8.45 -10.18
N VAL A 100 -9.73 7.93 -10.23
CA VAL A 100 -8.76 8.10 -9.13
C VAL A 100 -8.09 9.47 -9.10
N PRO A 101 -7.61 10.04 -10.22
CA PRO A 101 -7.00 11.36 -10.21
C PRO A 101 -8.03 12.44 -9.87
N GLY A 102 -7.78 13.18 -8.78
CA GLY A 102 -8.60 14.33 -8.40
C GLY A 102 -8.20 15.61 -9.14
N GLY A 103 -9.00 16.67 -8.96
CA GLY A 103 -8.71 17.98 -9.54
C GLY A 103 -8.90 18.04 -11.06
N GLN A 104 -9.74 17.17 -11.62
CA GLN A 104 -10.06 17.19 -13.04
C GLN A 104 -10.82 18.49 -13.39
N ARG A 105 -10.45 19.13 -14.50
CA ARG A 105 -11.08 20.40 -14.92
C ARG A 105 -12.60 20.30 -15.06
N GLY A 106 -13.11 19.13 -15.39
CA GLY A 106 -14.55 18.84 -15.50
C GLY A 106 -15.32 18.88 -14.18
N GLU A 107 -14.67 18.81 -13.02
CA GLU A 107 -15.31 18.87 -11.70
C GLU A 107 -15.88 20.25 -11.37
N THR A 108 -15.48 21.31 -12.10
CA THR A 108 -15.95 22.67 -11.87
C THR A 108 -16.93 23.07 -12.97
N LEU A 109 -18.15 23.46 -12.60
CA LEU A 109 -19.20 23.87 -13.54
C LEU A 109 -18.74 24.95 -14.51
N TRP A 110 -17.92 25.90 -14.06
CA TRP A 110 -17.38 26.98 -14.89
C TRP A 110 -16.47 26.44 -15.99
N ASN A 111 -15.55 25.53 -15.66
CA ASN A 111 -14.64 24.89 -16.61
C ASN A 111 -15.40 23.98 -17.59
N ALA A 112 -16.39 23.24 -17.10
CA ALA A 112 -17.25 22.40 -17.94
C ALA A 112 -17.98 23.19 -19.03
N TRP A 113 -18.27 24.46 -18.77
CA TRP A 113 -18.97 25.32 -19.76
C TRP A 113 -18.01 25.99 -20.73
N PHE A 114 -16.85 26.49 -20.26
CA PHE A 114 -15.96 27.34 -21.05
C PHE A 114 -14.73 26.64 -21.60
N GLN A 115 -14.35 25.44 -21.09
CA GLN A 115 -13.11 24.75 -21.45
C GLN A 115 -13.31 23.32 -22.02
N ARG A 116 -14.39 23.11 -22.77
CA ARG A 116 -14.76 21.79 -23.30
C ARG A 116 -13.65 21.11 -24.11
N GLY A 117 -12.85 21.86 -24.89
CA GLY A 117 -11.74 21.33 -25.65
C GLY A 117 -10.63 20.78 -24.77
N GLN A 118 -10.27 21.51 -23.71
CA GLN A 118 -9.24 21.09 -22.77
C GLN A 118 -9.68 19.90 -21.91
N ILE A 119 -10.97 19.86 -21.53
CA ILE A 119 -11.54 18.71 -20.83
C ILE A 119 -11.44 17.43 -21.68
N ALA A 120 -11.76 17.52 -22.98
CA ALA A 120 -11.67 16.39 -23.89
C ALA A 120 -10.21 15.91 -24.11
N GLU A 121 -9.22 16.80 -24.03
CA GLU A 121 -7.81 16.45 -24.07
C GLU A 121 -7.37 15.77 -22.75
N ASP A 122 -7.77 16.32 -21.61
CA ASP A 122 -7.50 15.74 -20.29
C ASP A 122 -8.11 14.32 -20.18
N GLU A 123 -9.36 14.15 -20.63
CA GLU A 123 -10.04 12.84 -20.65
C GLU A 123 -9.32 11.82 -21.56
N ARG A 124 -8.83 12.24 -22.73
CA ARG A 124 -8.07 11.35 -23.61
C ARG A 124 -6.74 10.94 -22.99
N ALA A 125 -6.02 11.87 -22.37
CA ALA A 125 -4.78 11.58 -21.67
C ALA A 125 -5.01 10.61 -20.49
N LEU A 126 -6.10 10.82 -19.77
CA LEU A 126 -6.48 9.96 -18.65
C LEU A 126 -6.87 8.55 -19.12
N LEU A 127 -7.62 8.46 -20.23
CA LEU A 127 -7.98 7.20 -20.87
C LEU A 127 -6.72 6.44 -21.31
N GLN A 128 -5.81 7.12 -21.99
CA GLN A 128 -4.54 6.51 -22.42
C GLN A 128 -3.75 6.01 -21.22
N LYS A 129 -3.63 6.79 -20.15
CA LYS A 129 -2.95 6.38 -18.91
C LYS A 129 -3.62 5.15 -18.29
N ALA A 130 -4.96 5.09 -18.28
CA ALA A 130 -5.70 3.94 -17.76
C ALA A 130 -5.42 2.68 -18.60
N ASP A 131 -5.39 2.79 -19.92
CA ASP A 131 -5.07 1.67 -20.82
C ASP A 131 -3.63 1.18 -20.62
N GLU A 132 -2.66 2.09 -20.49
CA GLU A 132 -1.26 1.76 -20.17
C GLU A 132 -1.12 1.03 -18.81
N VAL A 133 -1.92 1.43 -17.82
CA VAL A 133 -1.96 0.78 -16.50
C VAL A 133 -2.53 -0.63 -16.61
N LEU A 134 -3.63 -0.81 -17.34
CA LEU A 134 -4.24 -2.13 -17.56
C LEU A 134 -3.29 -3.07 -18.33
N GLU A 135 -2.55 -2.55 -19.31
CA GLU A 135 -1.54 -3.30 -20.03
C GLU A 135 -0.37 -3.69 -19.13
N PHE A 136 0.14 -2.75 -18.34
CA PHE A 136 1.20 -3.02 -17.36
C PHE A 136 0.80 -4.14 -16.39
N LEU A 137 -0.44 -4.16 -15.93
CA LEU A 137 -0.97 -5.18 -15.02
C LEU A 137 -1.42 -6.47 -15.72
N THR A 138 -1.31 -6.55 -17.05
CA THR A 138 -1.74 -7.70 -17.86
C THR A 138 -3.24 -8.02 -17.77
N ILE A 139 -4.06 -7.02 -17.51
CA ILE A 139 -5.52 -7.13 -17.41
C ILE A 139 -6.27 -6.29 -18.46
N SER A 140 -5.63 -5.92 -19.56
CA SER A 140 -6.26 -5.15 -20.67
C SER A 140 -7.50 -5.83 -21.23
N HIS A 141 -7.54 -7.16 -21.23
CA HIS A 141 -8.69 -7.94 -21.68
C HIS A 141 -9.94 -7.74 -20.80
N LEU A 142 -9.80 -7.13 -19.61
CA LEU A 142 -10.88 -6.81 -18.67
C LEU A 142 -11.26 -5.33 -18.69
N GLN A 143 -10.70 -4.53 -19.58
CA GLN A 143 -10.85 -3.07 -19.58
C GLN A 143 -12.29 -2.58 -19.53
N ASP A 144 -13.18 -3.24 -20.26
CA ASP A 144 -14.62 -2.89 -20.38
C ASP A 144 -15.49 -3.78 -19.45
N GLU A 145 -14.88 -4.74 -18.71
CA GLU A 145 -15.60 -5.57 -17.75
C GLU A 145 -15.92 -4.76 -16.48
N LYS A 146 -17.12 -4.97 -15.94
CA LYS A 146 -17.52 -4.34 -14.67
C LYS A 146 -16.65 -4.84 -13.53
N ALA A 147 -16.13 -3.93 -12.72
CA ALA A 147 -15.27 -4.27 -11.59
C ALA A 147 -15.95 -5.22 -10.58
N GLY A 148 -17.29 -5.16 -10.47
CA GLY A 148 -18.06 -6.08 -9.64
C GLY A 148 -17.92 -7.56 -10.04
N ASN A 149 -17.69 -7.85 -11.33
CA ASN A 149 -17.58 -9.20 -11.88
C ASN A 149 -16.16 -9.81 -11.76
N LEU A 150 -15.18 -9.00 -11.35
CA LEU A 150 -13.79 -9.44 -11.21
C LEU A 150 -13.62 -10.45 -10.07
N SER A 151 -12.72 -11.40 -10.25
CA SER A 151 -12.24 -12.26 -9.15
C SER A 151 -11.50 -11.43 -8.09
N GLY A 152 -11.39 -11.95 -6.86
CA GLY A 152 -10.73 -11.25 -5.76
C GLY A 152 -9.33 -10.72 -6.11
N GLY A 153 -8.50 -11.52 -6.77
CA GLY A 153 -7.17 -11.07 -7.15
C GLY A 153 -7.15 -10.11 -8.33
N GLN A 154 -8.11 -10.20 -9.29
CA GLN A 154 -8.24 -9.17 -10.34
C GLN A 154 -8.64 -7.82 -9.73
N LYS A 155 -9.48 -7.83 -8.69
CA LYS A 155 -9.79 -6.62 -7.91
C LYS A 155 -8.55 -6.05 -7.23
N LYS A 156 -7.68 -6.89 -6.68
CA LYS A 156 -6.39 -6.47 -6.09
C LYS A 156 -5.42 -5.89 -7.14
N LEU A 157 -5.37 -6.46 -8.35
CA LEU A 157 -4.62 -5.86 -9.46
C LEU A 157 -5.20 -4.51 -9.88
N LEU A 158 -6.52 -4.38 -9.95
CA LEU A 158 -7.16 -3.10 -10.23
C LEU A 158 -6.88 -2.07 -9.14
N GLU A 159 -6.88 -2.47 -7.87
CA GLU A 159 -6.49 -1.62 -6.73
C GLU A 159 -5.04 -1.13 -6.86
N LEU A 160 -4.11 -2.03 -7.21
CA LEU A 160 -2.73 -1.66 -7.50
C LEU A 160 -2.66 -0.68 -8.70
N GLY A 161 -3.44 -0.90 -9.74
CA GLY A 161 -3.57 0.01 -10.88
C GLY A 161 -4.03 1.42 -10.47
N ARG A 162 -4.94 1.51 -9.52
CA ARG A 162 -5.38 2.80 -8.98
C ARG A 162 -4.23 3.59 -8.36
N THR A 163 -3.25 2.93 -7.73
CA THR A 163 -2.06 3.61 -7.20
C THR A 163 -1.18 4.19 -8.31
N MET A 164 -1.21 3.59 -9.51
CA MET A 164 -0.46 4.06 -10.68
C MET A 164 -1.11 5.27 -11.37
N MET A 165 -2.42 5.47 -11.18
CA MET A 165 -3.14 6.61 -11.75
C MET A 165 -2.81 7.93 -11.06
N VAL A 166 -2.22 7.88 -9.88
CA VAL A 166 -1.78 9.04 -9.09
C VAL A 166 -0.26 9.05 -8.95
N ASP A 167 0.32 10.17 -8.54
CA ASP A 167 1.77 10.30 -8.35
C ASP A 167 2.23 9.74 -6.98
N ALA A 168 1.64 8.63 -6.56
CA ALA A 168 2.06 7.92 -5.36
C ALA A 168 3.46 7.33 -5.58
N ARG A 169 4.34 7.53 -4.61
CA ARG A 169 5.71 7.00 -4.62
C ARG A 169 5.94 5.99 -3.51
N ILE A 170 5.13 6.05 -2.47
CA ILE A 170 5.19 5.15 -1.32
C ILE A 170 3.81 4.52 -1.14
N VAL A 171 3.75 3.20 -1.23
CA VAL A 171 2.50 2.44 -1.17
C VAL A 171 2.54 1.43 -0.04
N PHE A 172 1.59 1.54 0.86
CA PHE A 172 1.40 0.61 1.96
C PHE A 172 0.34 -0.42 1.57
N LEU A 173 0.74 -1.69 1.53
CA LEU A 173 -0.08 -2.83 1.13
C LEU A 173 -0.40 -3.68 2.36
N ASP A 174 -1.69 -3.84 2.67
CA ASP A 174 -2.15 -4.59 3.84
C ASP A 174 -2.92 -5.84 3.37
N GLU A 175 -2.34 -7.03 3.62
CA GLU A 175 -2.91 -8.35 3.32
C GLU A 175 -3.39 -8.50 1.85
N VAL A 176 -2.53 -8.24 0.88
CA VAL A 176 -2.87 -8.34 -0.55
C VAL A 176 -3.21 -9.77 -0.98
N GLY A 177 -2.70 -10.77 -0.26
CA GLY A 177 -2.96 -12.20 -0.50
C GLY A 177 -4.29 -12.72 0.05
N ALA A 178 -4.99 -11.95 0.87
CA ALA A 178 -6.23 -12.40 1.49
C ALA A 178 -7.29 -12.75 0.44
N GLY A 179 -7.72 -14.04 0.41
CA GLY A 179 -8.72 -14.54 -0.54
C GLY A 179 -8.24 -14.68 -2.00
N VAL A 180 -6.94 -14.61 -2.23
CA VAL A 180 -6.32 -14.70 -3.57
C VAL A 180 -5.66 -16.08 -3.73
N ASN A 181 -5.85 -16.72 -4.90
CA ASN A 181 -5.15 -17.97 -5.20
C ASN A 181 -3.65 -17.72 -5.49
N ARG A 182 -2.84 -18.77 -5.34
CA ARG A 182 -1.37 -18.71 -5.46
C ARG A 182 -0.88 -18.13 -6.79
N THR A 183 -1.51 -18.49 -7.90
CA THR A 183 -1.12 -18.00 -9.23
C THR A 183 -1.30 -16.50 -9.33
N LEU A 184 -2.42 -16.00 -8.87
CA LEU A 184 -2.75 -14.57 -8.94
C LEU A 184 -1.96 -13.75 -7.91
N LEU A 185 -1.67 -14.33 -6.74
CA LEU A 185 -0.75 -13.74 -5.75
C LEU A 185 0.65 -13.55 -6.37
N ASN A 186 1.12 -14.53 -7.13
CA ASN A 186 2.37 -14.42 -7.88
C ASN A 186 2.32 -13.28 -8.91
N THR A 187 1.22 -13.15 -9.65
CA THR A 187 1.04 -12.05 -10.63
C THR A 187 1.06 -10.68 -9.95
N ILE A 188 0.42 -10.54 -8.78
CA ILE A 188 0.46 -9.32 -7.97
C ILE A 188 1.90 -9.02 -7.54
N GLY A 189 2.63 -10.03 -7.05
CA GLY A 189 4.03 -9.89 -6.66
C GLY A 189 4.92 -9.44 -7.81
N ASP A 190 4.74 -10.02 -9.01
CA ASP A 190 5.48 -9.60 -10.21
C ASP A 190 5.18 -8.15 -10.58
N ALA A 191 3.93 -7.72 -10.46
CA ALA A 191 3.54 -6.33 -10.71
C ALA A 191 4.19 -5.38 -9.68
N ILE A 192 4.25 -5.74 -8.39
CA ILE A 192 4.92 -4.97 -7.33
C ILE A 192 6.41 -4.84 -7.64
N ILE A 193 7.09 -5.95 -7.99
CA ILE A 193 8.53 -5.94 -8.34
C ILE A 193 8.77 -5.05 -9.57
N ARG A 194 7.93 -5.13 -10.60
CA ARG A 194 8.05 -4.31 -11.80
C ARG A 194 7.85 -2.83 -11.48
N LEU A 195 6.85 -2.47 -10.70
CA LEU A 195 6.62 -1.09 -10.26
C LEU A 195 7.81 -0.54 -9.46
N ASN A 196 8.37 -1.35 -8.58
CA ASN A 196 9.55 -0.97 -7.82
C ASN A 196 10.76 -0.73 -8.75
N LYS A 197 11.10 -1.71 -9.62
CA LYS A 197 12.28 -1.65 -10.48
C LYS A 197 12.16 -0.64 -11.63
N GLU A 198 11.00 -0.59 -12.29
CA GLU A 198 10.81 0.20 -13.51
C GLU A 198 10.34 1.63 -13.21
N ARG A 199 9.63 1.84 -12.09
CA ARG A 199 9.01 3.11 -11.74
C ARG A 199 9.52 3.72 -10.43
N GLY A 200 10.41 3.02 -9.69
CA GLY A 200 11.00 3.51 -8.44
C GLY A 200 10.04 3.62 -7.27
N TYR A 201 8.96 2.83 -7.26
CA TYR A 201 8.03 2.80 -6.14
C TYR A 201 8.68 2.21 -4.89
N THR A 202 8.31 2.73 -3.75
CA THR A 202 8.63 2.17 -2.43
C THR A 202 7.39 1.45 -1.92
N PHE A 203 7.53 0.22 -1.49
CA PHE A 203 6.42 -0.55 -0.92
C PHE A 203 6.69 -0.92 0.53
N VAL A 204 5.65 -0.92 1.33
CA VAL A 204 5.64 -1.57 2.65
C VAL A 204 4.49 -2.56 2.65
N VAL A 205 4.80 -3.82 2.93
CA VAL A 205 3.88 -4.94 2.75
C VAL A 205 3.65 -5.65 4.08
N ILE A 206 2.40 -5.70 4.53
CA ILE A 206 1.98 -6.61 5.61
C ILE A 206 1.43 -7.87 4.96
N GLU A 207 2.02 -9.02 5.24
CA GLU A 207 1.57 -10.33 4.76
C GLU A 207 1.92 -11.43 5.75
N HIS A 208 1.16 -12.53 5.65
CA HIS A 208 1.38 -13.73 6.46
C HIS A 208 1.98 -14.88 5.64
N ASP A 209 1.97 -14.80 4.32
CA ASP A 209 2.61 -15.77 3.43
C ASP A 209 4.11 -15.49 3.36
N MET A 210 4.88 -16.33 4.09
CA MET A 210 6.35 -16.17 4.19
C MET A 210 7.06 -16.38 2.86
N ASP A 211 6.52 -17.22 1.96
CA ASP A 211 7.09 -17.40 0.62
C ASP A 211 6.91 -16.13 -0.22
N PHE A 212 5.75 -15.46 -0.06
CA PHE A 212 5.48 -14.19 -0.74
C PHE A 212 6.40 -13.08 -0.22
N ILE A 213 6.50 -12.92 1.10
CA ILE A 213 7.42 -11.96 1.74
C ILE A 213 8.86 -12.25 1.33
N GLY A 214 9.30 -13.52 1.44
CA GLY A 214 10.65 -13.94 1.10
C GLY A 214 11.03 -13.77 -0.37
N ARG A 215 10.05 -13.67 -1.27
CA ARG A 215 10.27 -13.39 -2.70
C ARG A 215 10.37 -11.90 -3.00
N LEU A 216 9.64 -11.06 -2.28
CA LEU A 216 9.47 -9.65 -2.61
C LEU A 216 10.27 -8.70 -1.73
N CYS A 217 10.35 -8.99 -0.44
CA CYS A 217 10.71 -7.98 0.55
C CYS A 217 12.17 -8.10 0.98
N ASP A 218 12.86 -6.98 0.95
CA ASP A 218 14.17 -6.76 1.54
C ASP A 218 14.31 -5.26 1.85
N PRO A 219 14.42 -4.86 3.14
CA PRO A 219 14.45 -5.68 4.36
C PRO A 219 13.07 -6.18 4.84
N VAL A 220 13.07 -7.02 5.87
CA VAL A 220 11.87 -7.44 6.59
C VAL A 220 11.95 -6.99 8.05
N ILE A 221 10.93 -6.30 8.52
CA ILE A 221 10.78 -5.81 9.88
C ILE A 221 9.87 -6.75 10.66
N CYS A 222 10.34 -7.24 11.80
CA CYS A 222 9.59 -8.11 12.70
C CYS A 222 9.00 -7.29 13.84
N MET A 223 7.68 -7.44 14.08
CA MET A 223 6.99 -6.82 15.19
C MET A 223 6.38 -7.85 16.13
N ALA A 224 6.44 -7.58 17.43
CA ALA A 224 5.64 -8.25 18.46
C ALA A 224 5.31 -7.27 19.58
N GLU A 225 4.13 -7.44 20.21
CA GLU A 225 3.68 -6.65 21.38
C GLU A 225 3.81 -5.13 21.19
N GLY A 226 3.49 -4.64 20.00
CA GLY A 226 3.57 -3.21 19.67
C GLY A 226 4.97 -2.68 19.39
N LYS A 227 6.02 -3.51 19.42
CA LYS A 227 7.43 -3.11 19.27
C LYS A 227 8.05 -3.68 18.01
N VAL A 228 9.03 -2.98 17.47
CA VAL A 228 9.93 -3.52 16.45
C VAL A 228 11.00 -4.35 17.19
N LEU A 229 11.08 -5.65 16.88
CA LEU A 229 12.04 -6.56 17.49
C LEU A 229 13.36 -6.62 16.73
N ALA A 230 13.27 -6.67 15.41
CA ALA A 230 14.42 -6.78 14.53
C ALA A 230 14.07 -6.28 13.13
N GLU A 231 15.08 -5.80 12.44
CA GLU A 231 15.10 -5.62 11.00
C GLU A 231 16.09 -6.66 10.47
N VAL A 232 15.63 -7.53 9.58
CA VAL A 232 16.40 -8.67 9.09
C VAL A 232 16.39 -8.70 7.56
N THR A 233 17.48 -9.18 7.00
CA THR A 233 17.58 -9.45 5.58
C THR A 233 16.91 -10.79 5.22
N LEU A 234 16.58 -10.97 3.94
CA LEU A 234 16.06 -12.24 3.42
C LEU A 234 16.95 -13.46 3.74
N ASP A 235 18.27 -13.26 3.71
CA ASP A 235 19.24 -14.33 3.98
C ASP A 235 19.25 -14.71 5.47
N GLU A 236 19.08 -13.75 6.35
CA GLU A 236 18.94 -13.99 7.80
C GLU A 236 17.62 -14.69 8.14
N ILE A 237 16.54 -14.35 7.45
CA ILE A 237 15.25 -15.05 7.58
C ILE A 237 15.40 -16.52 7.17
N LYS A 238 16.00 -16.80 6.03
CA LYS A 238 16.22 -18.18 5.55
C LYS A 238 17.16 -18.99 6.43
N ALA A 239 18.16 -18.33 7.07
CA ALA A 239 19.13 -18.98 7.94
C ALA A 239 18.55 -19.28 9.35
N ASN A 240 17.50 -18.61 9.77
CA ASN A 240 16.97 -18.66 11.13
C ASN A 240 15.45 -18.92 11.17
N GLU A 241 14.97 -19.92 10.43
CA GLU A 241 13.55 -20.34 10.40
C GLU A 241 13.00 -20.57 11.83
N GLN A 242 13.84 -21.05 12.77
CA GLN A 242 13.51 -21.23 14.19
C GLN A 242 13.31 -19.90 14.96
N VAL A 243 13.99 -18.82 14.59
CA VAL A 243 13.81 -17.50 15.21
C VAL A 243 12.51 -16.85 14.72
N ILE A 244 12.12 -17.14 13.48
CA ILE A 244 10.86 -16.67 12.91
C ILE A 244 9.68 -17.40 13.53
N GLU A 245 9.75 -18.74 13.68
CA GLU A 245 8.72 -19.50 14.40
C GLU A 245 8.57 -18.99 15.85
N ALA A 246 9.66 -18.75 16.55
CA ALA A 246 9.62 -18.21 17.91
C ALA A 246 9.07 -16.77 17.97
N SER A 247 9.29 -15.97 16.91
CA SER A 247 8.75 -14.59 16.80
C SER A 247 7.30 -14.54 16.33
N LEU A 248 6.79 -15.61 15.71
CA LEU A 248 5.44 -15.72 15.20
C LEU A 248 4.48 -16.47 16.15
N LEU A 249 5.03 -17.27 17.08
CA LEU A 249 4.23 -17.93 18.09
C LEU A 249 3.85 -16.93 19.20
N PRO A 250 2.57 -16.87 19.62
CA PRO A 250 2.21 -16.12 20.81
C PRO A 250 3.00 -16.70 21.98
N LEU A 251 3.71 -15.84 22.71
CA LEU A 251 4.32 -16.23 23.99
C LEU A 251 3.21 -16.81 24.85
N SER A 252 3.24 -18.13 25.01
CA SER A 252 2.31 -18.85 25.87
C SER A 252 2.51 -18.33 27.31
N SER A 253 1.55 -17.52 27.73
CA SER A 253 1.36 -17.12 29.15
C SER A 253 1.09 -18.30 30.05
#